data_41bcdebd4cdf83cab024d1454ad05433
#
_entry.id   41bcdebd4cdf83cab024d1454ad05433
#
_cell.length_a   1.000
_cell.length_b   1.000
_cell.length_c   1.000
_cell.angle_alpha   90.00
_cell.angle_beta   90.00
_cell.angle_gamma   90.00
#
_symmetry.space_group_name_H-M   'P 1'
#
loop_
_entity.id
_entity.type
_entity.pdbx_description
1 polymer ?
#
loop_
_entity_poly.entity_id
_entity_poly.type
_entity_poly.pdbx_seq_one_letter_code
_entity_poly.pdbx_strand_id
1 'polypeptide(L)'
;MVSVDRQRAGNGNGHLIELRQVVKVYENAAGGFRALNGIDLSIDRSEFVGIIGRSGSGKSTLMNMITGIDRPTSGEVRVGDTPVHQLSENQMARWRGRNLGIVFQFFQLLPTLSVLENVTLPMDFCRAWPLRERRTRALALLEMVDMAEHAYKLPAALSGGQQQRVAIARSLANDPPLIIADEPTGNLDSKTADAVFALFESLTAEGKTVIMVTHDTALAQRIPRTVMIADGEMVPPTPAGAEAEGQG
;
A
#
# COMPACT_ATOMS: atom_id res chain seq x y z
N MET A 1 0.17 30.96 -18.91
CA MET A 1 -0.52 29.91 -19.68
C MET A 1 0.55 29.12 -20.39
N VAL A 2 1.08 28.07 -19.76
CA VAL A 2 2.07 27.15 -20.35
C VAL A 2 1.48 25.76 -20.24
N SER A 3 1.04 25.27 -21.37
CA SER A 3 0.50 23.93 -21.58
C SER A 3 1.64 22.93 -21.43
N VAL A 4 1.61 22.11 -20.41
CA VAL A 4 2.53 20.95 -20.29
C VAL A 4 1.86 19.78 -21.00
N ASP A 5 2.33 19.53 -22.19
CA ASP A 5 1.99 18.39 -23.03
C ASP A 5 2.37 17.09 -22.30
N ARG A 6 1.36 16.37 -21.79
CA ARG A 6 1.53 15.01 -21.28
C ARG A 6 1.39 14.01 -22.44
N GLN A 7 2.39 13.90 -23.27
CA GLN A 7 2.52 12.72 -24.14
C GLN A 7 2.98 11.54 -23.27
N ARG A 8 2.05 10.69 -22.87
CA ARG A 8 2.31 9.32 -22.42
C ARG A 8 1.83 8.34 -23.48
N ALA A 9 2.65 8.08 -24.46
CA ALA A 9 2.55 6.89 -25.30
C ALA A 9 3.45 5.80 -24.66
N GLY A 10 2.89 4.93 -23.85
CA GLY A 10 3.52 3.70 -23.35
C GLY A 10 2.72 2.52 -23.87
N ASN A 11 3.27 1.78 -24.84
CA ASN A 11 2.83 0.45 -25.25
C ASN A 11 3.08 -0.54 -24.08
N GLY A 12 2.17 -0.60 -23.12
CA GLY A 12 2.17 -1.59 -22.05
C GLY A 12 0.74 -2.12 -21.91
N ASN A 13 0.57 -3.42 -21.73
CA ASN A 13 -0.66 -4.00 -21.19
C ASN A 13 -1.20 -3.08 -20.10
N GLY A 14 -2.52 -2.82 -20.07
CA GLY A 14 -3.14 -1.78 -19.22
C GLY A 14 -2.95 -1.92 -17.70
N HIS A 15 -2.19 -2.92 -17.24
CA HIS A 15 -1.93 -3.22 -15.85
C HIS A 15 -0.92 -2.24 -15.22
N LEU A 16 -1.23 -1.77 -13.99
CA LEU A 16 -0.26 -1.02 -13.17
C LEU A 16 0.74 -1.95 -12.52
N ILE A 17 0.31 -3.12 -12.07
CA ILE A 17 1.17 -4.12 -11.42
C ILE A 17 1.08 -5.41 -12.20
N GLU A 18 2.23 -6.03 -12.44
CA GLU A 18 2.34 -7.33 -13.08
C GLU A 18 3.42 -8.14 -12.38
N LEU A 19 3.02 -9.27 -11.81
CA LEU A 19 3.89 -10.30 -11.26
C LEU A 19 3.82 -11.53 -12.17
N ARG A 20 4.98 -12.10 -12.51
CA ARG A 20 5.09 -13.30 -13.34
C ARG A 20 5.95 -14.33 -12.65
N GLN A 21 5.36 -15.45 -12.29
CA GLN A 21 6.02 -16.61 -11.67
C GLN A 21 6.92 -16.21 -10.50
N VAL A 22 6.43 -15.31 -9.63
CA VAL A 22 7.21 -14.78 -8.51
C VAL A 22 7.35 -15.83 -7.42
N VAL A 23 8.60 -16.18 -7.11
CA VAL A 23 8.99 -17.08 -6.03
C VAL A 23 9.81 -16.32 -5.01
N LYS A 24 9.55 -16.55 -3.72
CA LYS A 24 10.39 -16.07 -2.63
C LYS A 24 10.71 -17.18 -1.66
N VAL A 25 12.00 -17.41 -1.46
CA VAL A 25 12.56 -18.35 -0.50
C VAL A 25 13.39 -17.58 0.50
N TYR A 26 13.14 -17.76 1.78
CA TYR A 26 13.99 -17.26 2.86
C TYR A 26 14.86 -18.42 3.36
N GLU A 27 16.16 -18.25 3.30
CA GLU A 27 17.11 -19.23 3.83
C GLU A 27 17.24 -19.07 5.36
N ASN A 28 17.21 -20.17 6.06
CA ASN A 28 17.46 -20.23 7.50
C ASN A 28 18.33 -21.46 7.81
N ALA A 29 18.82 -21.57 9.05
CA ALA A 29 19.69 -22.67 9.50
C ALA A 29 19.06 -24.08 9.41
N ALA A 30 17.72 -24.17 9.30
CA ALA A 30 16.97 -25.42 9.21
C ALA A 30 16.56 -25.79 7.78
N GLY A 31 16.98 -24.99 6.78
CA GLY A 31 16.61 -25.13 5.37
C GLY A 31 15.81 -23.93 4.84
N GLY A 32 15.49 -23.90 3.55
CA GLY A 32 14.75 -22.80 2.94
C GLY A 32 13.25 -22.85 3.25
N PHE A 33 12.67 -21.72 3.65
CA PHE A 33 11.21 -21.53 3.74
C PHE A 33 10.71 -20.79 2.51
N ARG A 34 9.84 -21.45 1.73
CA ARG A 34 9.22 -20.85 0.53
C ARG A 34 7.99 -20.07 0.93
N ALA A 35 8.11 -18.74 0.92
CA ALA A 35 7.03 -17.82 1.31
C ALA A 35 6.10 -17.45 0.15
N LEU A 36 6.60 -17.51 -1.10
CA LEU A 36 5.80 -17.35 -2.33
C LEU A 36 6.21 -18.44 -3.33
N ASN A 37 5.25 -19.01 -4.03
CA ASN A 37 5.43 -20.15 -4.93
C ASN A 37 4.77 -19.91 -6.29
N GLY A 38 5.47 -19.20 -7.19
CA GLY A 38 5.01 -19.00 -8.56
C GLY A 38 3.79 -18.07 -8.66
N ILE A 39 3.81 -16.94 -7.98
CA ILE A 39 2.70 -15.97 -8.00
C ILE A 39 2.62 -15.28 -9.37
N ASP A 40 1.46 -15.38 -10.00
CA ASP A 40 1.02 -14.59 -11.14
C ASP A 40 -0.10 -13.66 -10.70
N LEU A 41 0.10 -12.35 -10.84
CA LEU A 41 -0.89 -11.34 -10.44
C LEU A 41 -0.81 -10.13 -11.36
N SER A 42 -1.96 -9.66 -11.85
CA SER A 42 -2.07 -8.37 -12.53
C SER A 42 -3.09 -7.48 -11.82
N ILE A 43 -2.78 -6.20 -11.66
CA ILE A 43 -3.67 -5.18 -11.08
C ILE A 43 -3.68 -3.98 -12.02
N ASP A 44 -4.89 -3.51 -12.35
CA ASP A 44 -5.08 -2.39 -13.25
C ASP A 44 -4.93 -1.04 -12.56
N ARG A 45 -4.83 0.01 -13.36
CA ARG A 45 -4.85 1.39 -12.84
C ARG A 45 -6.24 1.70 -12.29
N SER A 46 -6.27 2.50 -11.22
CA SER A 46 -7.52 2.92 -10.57
C SER A 46 -8.37 1.75 -10.04
N GLU A 47 -7.71 0.66 -9.68
CA GLU A 47 -8.35 -0.51 -9.12
C GLU A 47 -8.18 -0.53 -7.59
N PHE A 48 -9.23 -0.95 -6.86
CA PHE A 48 -9.15 -1.25 -5.44
C PHE A 48 -9.13 -2.77 -5.27
N VAL A 49 -8.00 -3.31 -4.80
CA VAL A 49 -7.77 -4.76 -4.66
C VAL A 49 -7.49 -5.12 -3.22
N GLY A 50 -8.21 -6.12 -2.71
CA GLY A 50 -7.94 -6.75 -1.41
C GLY A 50 -7.01 -7.96 -1.57
N ILE A 51 -5.94 -8.03 -0.79
CA ILE A 51 -5.13 -9.25 -0.65
C ILE A 51 -5.52 -9.90 0.67
N ILE A 52 -6.16 -11.07 0.59
CA ILE A 52 -6.70 -11.78 1.74
C ILE A 52 -6.01 -13.14 1.96
N GLY A 53 -6.07 -13.66 3.16
CA GLY A 53 -5.50 -14.96 3.51
C GLY A 53 -5.18 -15.05 5.00
N ARG A 54 -4.93 -16.26 5.49
CA ARG A 54 -4.58 -16.52 6.90
C ARG A 54 -3.24 -15.87 7.28
N SER A 55 -2.99 -15.71 8.57
CA SER A 55 -1.64 -15.30 9.04
C SER A 55 -0.59 -16.29 8.54
N GLY A 56 0.55 -15.77 8.08
CA GLY A 56 1.63 -16.61 7.52
C GLY A 56 1.44 -17.08 6.08
N SER A 57 0.33 -16.75 5.40
CA SER A 57 0.06 -17.22 4.03
C SER A 57 0.94 -16.60 2.94
N GLY A 58 1.75 -15.57 3.25
CA GLY A 58 2.62 -14.89 2.27
C GLY A 58 2.20 -13.47 1.88
N LYS A 59 1.09 -12.92 2.42
CA LYS A 59 0.58 -11.56 2.10
C LYS A 59 1.62 -10.45 2.25
N SER A 60 2.26 -10.36 3.41
CA SER A 60 3.29 -9.33 3.67
C SER A 60 4.52 -9.55 2.79
N THR A 61 4.85 -10.81 2.47
CA THR A 61 5.92 -11.12 1.52
C THR A 61 5.57 -10.64 0.12
N LEU A 62 4.33 -10.87 -0.34
CA LEU A 62 3.86 -10.37 -1.64
C LEU A 62 3.89 -8.84 -1.68
N MET A 63 3.42 -8.18 -0.62
CA MET A 63 3.50 -6.73 -0.50
C MET A 63 4.95 -6.24 -0.57
N ASN A 64 5.90 -6.91 0.10
CA ASN A 64 7.32 -6.58 0.04
C ASN A 64 7.91 -6.72 -1.37
N MET A 65 7.43 -7.68 -2.17
CA MET A 65 7.83 -7.80 -3.60
C MET A 65 7.33 -6.60 -4.42
N ILE A 66 6.05 -6.24 -4.27
CA ILE A 66 5.44 -5.12 -5.01
C ILE A 66 6.08 -3.78 -4.63
N THR A 67 6.38 -3.59 -3.35
CA THR A 67 6.99 -2.35 -2.84
C THR A 67 8.49 -2.27 -3.05
N GLY A 68 9.13 -3.38 -3.43
CA GLY A 68 10.58 -3.48 -3.51
C GLY A 68 11.29 -3.31 -2.17
N ILE A 69 10.60 -3.59 -1.04
CA ILE A 69 11.24 -3.70 0.28
C ILE A 69 12.13 -4.95 0.31
N ASP A 70 11.71 -5.99 -0.39
CA ASP A 70 12.48 -7.21 -0.57
C ASP A 70 12.43 -7.63 -2.05
N ARG A 71 13.27 -8.57 -2.44
CA ARG A 71 13.42 -9.04 -3.83
C ARG A 71 12.95 -10.47 -3.98
N PRO A 72 12.32 -10.82 -5.11
CA PRO A 72 12.01 -12.20 -5.40
C PRO A 72 13.29 -13.03 -5.56
N THR A 73 13.22 -14.31 -5.21
CA THR A 73 14.27 -15.28 -5.50
C THR A 73 14.30 -15.60 -6.99
N SER A 74 13.13 -15.65 -7.63
CA SER A 74 12.95 -15.77 -9.08
C SER A 74 11.61 -15.18 -9.51
N GLY A 75 11.42 -15.02 -10.82
CA GLY A 75 10.25 -14.38 -11.41
C GLY A 75 10.43 -12.88 -11.58
N GLU A 76 9.42 -12.21 -12.08
CA GLU A 76 9.44 -10.79 -12.44
C GLU A 76 8.38 -10.00 -11.68
N VAL A 77 8.75 -8.80 -11.23
CA VAL A 77 7.85 -7.81 -10.63
C VAL A 77 7.97 -6.52 -11.42
N ARG A 78 6.86 -6.08 -12.02
CA ARG A 78 6.76 -4.81 -12.74
C ARG A 78 5.69 -3.93 -12.12
N VAL A 79 5.99 -2.64 -11.99
CA VAL A 79 5.02 -1.62 -11.56
C VAL A 79 5.09 -0.45 -12.55
N GLY A 80 4.03 -0.26 -13.30
CA GLY A 80 4.06 0.56 -14.52
C GLY A 80 5.10 0.01 -15.49
N ASP A 81 5.95 0.90 -16.00
CA ASP A 81 7.01 0.52 -16.93
C ASP A 81 8.31 0.06 -16.21
N THR A 82 8.30 0.00 -14.88
CA THR A 82 9.51 -0.25 -14.09
C THR A 82 9.62 -1.72 -13.69
N PRO A 83 10.68 -2.43 -14.09
CA PRO A 83 11.02 -3.76 -13.56
C PRO A 83 11.64 -3.61 -12.16
N VAL A 84 10.78 -3.61 -11.12
CA VAL A 84 11.17 -3.27 -9.74
C VAL A 84 12.27 -4.18 -9.21
N HIS A 85 12.21 -5.47 -9.53
CA HIS A 85 13.18 -6.48 -9.10
C HIS A 85 14.62 -6.25 -9.62
N GLN A 86 14.80 -5.39 -10.65
CA GLN A 86 16.09 -5.09 -11.26
C GLN A 86 16.73 -3.79 -10.76
N LEU A 87 15.99 -2.98 -10.00
CA LEU A 87 16.51 -1.69 -9.52
C LEU A 87 17.61 -1.90 -8.47
N SER A 88 18.66 -1.08 -8.52
CA SER A 88 19.61 -0.97 -7.40
C SER A 88 18.95 -0.33 -6.18
N GLU A 89 19.54 -0.50 -4.98
CA GLU A 89 18.97 0.05 -3.73
C GLU A 89 18.69 1.56 -3.81
N ASN A 90 19.62 2.33 -4.38
CA ASN A 90 19.45 3.78 -4.56
C ASN A 90 18.33 4.13 -5.56
N GLN A 91 18.19 3.36 -6.63
CA GLN A 91 17.11 3.52 -7.60
C GLN A 91 15.77 3.15 -6.97
N MET A 92 15.74 2.04 -6.21
CA MET A 92 14.59 1.56 -5.50
C MET A 92 14.07 2.58 -4.47
N ALA A 93 14.96 3.15 -3.67
CA ALA A 93 14.59 4.17 -2.69
C ALA A 93 13.94 5.40 -3.34
N ARG A 94 14.51 5.88 -4.46
CA ARG A 94 13.95 7.01 -5.23
C ARG A 94 12.62 6.65 -5.89
N TRP A 95 12.51 5.43 -6.42
CA TRP A 95 11.31 4.94 -7.07
C TRP A 95 10.17 4.81 -6.05
N ARG A 96 10.42 4.16 -4.89
CA ARG A 96 9.42 4.05 -3.80
C ARG A 96 8.88 5.41 -3.41
N GLY A 97 9.77 6.34 -3.12
CA GLY A 97 9.36 7.67 -2.65
C GLY A 97 8.49 8.47 -3.62
N ARG A 98 8.48 8.12 -4.92
CA ARG A 98 7.69 8.81 -5.95
C ARG A 98 6.45 8.05 -6.40
N ASN A 99 6.47 6.74 -6.27
CA ASN A 99 5.46 5.88 -6.88
C ASN A 99 4.58 5.16 -5.85
N LEU A 100 5.01 5.11 -4.58
CA LEU A 100 4.31 4.36 -3.55
C LEU A 100 3.93 5.23 -2.35
N GLY A 101 2.68 5.08 -1.89
CA GLY A 101 2.24 5.43 -0.56
C GLY A 101 2.05 4.15 0.25
N ILE A 102 2.69 4.03 1.40
CA ILE A 102 2.55 2.85 2.25
C ILE A 102 1.91 3.27 3.57
N VAL A 103 0.85 2.54 3.96
CA VAL A 103 0.14 2.69 5.22
C VAL A 103 0.34 1.39 6.00
N PHE A 104 0.96 1.46 7.16
CA PHE A 104 1.25 0.31 8.01
C PHE A 104 0.20 0.14 9.11
N GLN A 105 0.02 -1.07 9.60
CA GLN A 105 -0.87 -1.42 10.70
C GLN A 105 -0.56 -0.63 11.99
N PHE A 106 0.73 -0.40 12.30
CA PHE A 106 1.19 0.32 13.48
C PHE A 106 1.66 1.75 13.14
N PHE A 107 0.99 2.44 12.24
CA PHE A 107 1.14 3.84 11.84
C PHE A 107 2.56 4.27 11.43
N GLN A 108 3.60 3.83 12.11
CA GLN A 108 5.03 4.14 11.87
C GLN A 108 5.30 5.67 11.79
N LEU A 109 4.59 6.44 12.62
CA LEU A 109 4.88 7.87 12.76
C LEU A 109 6.15 8.07 13.57
N LEU A 110 6.97 9.04 13.19
CA LEU A 110 8.17 9.40 13.94
C LEU A 110 7.74 10.18 15.20
N PRO A 111 8.01 9.66 16.41
CA PRO A 111 7.44 10.21 17.64
C PRO A 111 8.00 11.57 18.03
N THR A 112 9.18 11.94 17.52
CA THR A 112 9.86 13.21 17.75
C THR A 112 9.46 14.32 16.81
N LEU A 113 8.73 13.99 15.73
CA LEU A 113 8.23 14.95 14.75
C LEU A 113 6.75 15.23 15.00
N SER A 114 6.34 16.48 14.80
CA SER A 114 4.93 16.86 14.79
C SER A 114 4.18 16.13 13.66
N VAL A 115 2.85 16.15 13.72
CA VAL A 115 1.97 15.62 12.66
C VAL A 115 2.32 16.23 11.31
N LEU A 116 2.47 17.54 11.24
CA LEU A 116 2.84 18.25 10.02
C LEU A 116 4.20 17.81 9.48
N GLU A 117 5.20 17.70 10.36
CA GLU A 117 6.54 17.23 9.98
C GLU A 117 6.53 15.77 9.50
N ASN A 118 5.75 14.90 10.12
CA ASN A 118 5.57 13.53 9.63
C ASN A 118 5.04 13.50 8.19
N VAL A 119 4.10 14.39 7.84
CA VAL A 119 3.53 14.45 6.48
C VAL A 119 4.48 15.14 5.49
N THR A 120 5.27 16.14 5.92
CA THR A 120 6.24 16.80 5.03
C THR A 120 7.48 15.95 4.74
N LEU A 121 7.87 15.07 5.65
CA LEU A 121 9.10 14.29 5.58
C LEU A 121 9.33 13.54 4.25
N PRO A 122 8.33 12.81 3.67
CA PRO A 122 8.51 12.18 2.36
C PRO A 122 8.81 13.19 1.24
N MET A 123 8.24 14.39 1.31
CA MET A 123 8.50 15.45 0.34
C MET A 123 9.93 15.99 0.46
N ASP A 124 10.47 16.03 1.68
CA ASP A 124 11.83 16.47 1.95
C ASP A 124 12.86 15.49 1.39
N PHE A 125 12.66 14.20 1.58
CA PHE A 125 13.54 13.16 1.05
C PHE A 125 13.50 13.07 -0.48
N CYS A 126 12.32 13.12 -1.07
CA CYS A 126 12.16 12.90 -2.50
C CYS A 126 12.34 14.17 -3.33
N ARG A 127 12.30 15.34 -2.70
CA ARG A 127 12.32 16.66 -3.37
C ARG A 127 11.31 16.76 -4.51
N ALA A 128 10.15 16.09 -4.33
CA ALA A 128 9.08 16.05 -5.33
C ALA A 128 8.36 17.40 -5.46
N TRP A 129 8.43 18.23 -4.41
CA TRP A 129 7.76 19.51 -4.31
C TRP A 129 8.77 20.61 -3.96
N PRO A 130 8.62 21.86 -4.49
CA PRO A 130 9.37 23.01 -4.04
C PRO A 130 9.22 23.24 -2.53
N LEU A 131 10.28 23.64 -1.84
CA LEU A 131 10.29 23.79 -0.38
C LEU A 131 9.12 24.66 0.14
N ARG A 132 8.83 25.76 -0.57
CA ARG A 132 7.75 26.70 -0.24
C ARG A 132 6.34 26.08 -0.30
N GLU A 133 6.16 25.02 -1.05
CA GLU A 133 4.85 24.39 -1.30
C GLU A 133 4.55 23.21 -0.36
N ARG A 134 5.59 22.60 0.24
CA ARG A 134 5.46 21.38 1.04
C ARG A 134 4.55 21.56 2.24
N ARG A 135 4.68 22.68 2.97
CA ARG A 135 3.84 22.94 4.14
C ARG A 135 2.37 23.12 3.76
N THR A 136 2.08 23.88 2.72
CA THR A 136 0.71 24.09 2.23
C THR A 136 0.08 22.77 1.78
N ARG A 137 0.85 21.95 1.04
CA ARG A 137 0.40 20.63 0.62
C ARG A 137 0.15 19.71 1.82
N ALA A 138 1.05 19.67 2.79
CA ALA A 138 0.87 18.83 3.98
C ALA A 138 -0.36 19.25 4.79
N LEU A 139 -0.64 20.54 4.93
CA LEU A 139 -1.86 21.03 5.59
C LEU A 139 -3.12 20.62 4.80
N ALA A 140 -3.11 20.73 3.47
CA ALA A 140 -4.23 20.27 2.64
C ALA A 140 -4.48 18.75 2.76
N LEU A 141 -3.41 17.94 2.86
CA LEU A 141 -3.53 16.50 3.10
C LEU A 141 -4.06 16.21 4.52
N LEU A 142 -3.67 16.98 5.51
CA LEU A 142 -4.20 16.86 6.87
C LEU A 142 -5.68 17.29 6.95
N GLU A 143 -6.08 18.29 6.20
CA GLU A 143 -7.50 18.68 6.06
C GLU A 143 -8.34 17.55 5.45
N MET A 144 -7.85 16.91 4.38
CA MET A 144 -8.51 15.76 3.73
C MET A 144 -8.83 14.62 4.70
N VAL A 145 -8.03 14.45 5.76
CA VAL A 145 -8.19 13.39 6.76
C VAL A 145 -8.70 13.90 8.11
N ASP A 146 -9.25 15.12 8.18
CA ASP A 146 -9.74 15.78 9.40
C ASP A 146 -8.70 15.89 10.53
N MET A 147 -7.44 16.19 10.17
CA MET A 147 -6.32 16.28 11.13
C MET A 147 -5.60 17.64 11.13
N ALA A 148 -6.11 18.64 10.40
CA ALA A 148 -5.47 19.96 10.28
C ALA A 148 -5.30 20.65 11.64
N GLU A 149 -6.29 20.58 12.53
CA GLU A 149 -6.22 21.18 13.89
C GLU A 149 -5.14 20.53 14.78
N HIS A 150 -4.70 19.32 14.41
CA HIS A 150 -3.68 18.58 15.14
C HIS A 150 -2.28 18.69 14.51
N ALA A 151 -2.09 19.53 13.48
CA ALA A 151 -0.87 19.63 12.69
C ALA A 151 0.42 19.82 13.52
N TYR A 152 0.34 20.52 14.65
CA TYR A 152 1.51 20.82 15.49
C TYR A 152 1.63 19.93 16.74
N LYS A 153 0.74 18.96 16.91
CA LYS A 153 0.84 17.97 18.00
C LYS A 153 1.86 16.89 17.66
N LEU A 154 2.44 16.29 18.69
CA LEU A 154 3.23 15.06 18.55
C LEU A 154 2.31 13.83 18.45
N PRO A 155 2.75 12.73 17.80
CA PRO A 155 1.97 11.50 17.68
C PRO A 155 1.44 10.95 19.01
N ALA A 156 2.21 11.07 20.11
CA ALA A 156 1.81 10.62 21.43
C ALA A 156 0.56 11.33 21.99
N ALA A 157 0.19 12.50 21.46
CA ALA A 157 -1.01 13.24 21.86
C ALA A 157 -2.26 12.86 21.03
N LEU A 158 -2.18 11.84 20.16
CA LEU A 158 -3.21 11.41 19.26
C LEU A 158 -3.75 10.03 19.63
N SER A 159 -5.05 9.80 19.40
CA SER A 159 -5.62 8.46 19.44
C SER A 159 -5.09 7.59 18.28
N GLY A 160 -5.25 6.25 18.37
CA GLY A 160 -4.84 5.34 17.30
C GLY A 160 -5.46 5.67 15.95
N GLY A 161 -6.77 5.96 15.92
CA GLY A 161 -7.45 6.37 14.70
C GLY A 161 -6.96 7.69 14.11
N GLN A 162 -6.60 8.66 14.97
CA GLN A 162 -5.98 9.91 14.54
C GLN A 162 -4.58 9.66 13.96
N GLN A 163 -3.77 8.81 14.59
CA GLN A 163 -2.46 8.43 14.06
C GLN A 163 -2.57 7.74 12.71
N GLN A 164 -3.57 6.88 12.51
CA GLN A 164 -3.82 6.22 11.23
C GLN A 164 -4.16 7.21 10.13
N ARG A 165 -5.04 8.18 10.40
CA ARG A 165 -5.36 9.24 9.43
C ARG A 165 -4.11 10.05 9.05
N VAL A 166 -3.25 10.38 9.99
CA VAL A 166 -1.97 11.04 9.71
C VAL A 166 -1.06 10.16 8.86
N ALA A 167 -1.00 8.85 9.13
CA ALA A 167 -0.22 7.92 8.32
C ALA A 167 -0.73 7.84 6.87
N ILE A 168 -2.05 7.91 6.67
CA ILE A 168 -2.65 8.00 5.33
C ILE A 168 -2.27 9.33 4.66
N ALA A 169 -2.41 10.47 5.33
CA ALA A 169 -1.98 11.78 4.79
C ALA A 169 -0.49 11.75 4.39
N ARG A 170 0.37 11.17 5.23
CA ARG A 170 1.80 10.99 4.93
C ARG A 170 2.02 10.13 3.68
N SER A 171 1.26 9.06 3.51
CA SER A 171 1.38 8.19 2.35
C SER A 171 1.06 8.91 1.03
N LEU A 172 0.23 9.94 1.07
CA LEU A 172 -0.18 10.76 -0.07
C LEU A 172 0.76 11.95 -0.36
N ALA A 173 1.76 12.18 0.48
CA ALA A 173 2.62 13.38 0.44
C ALA A 173 3.20 13.65 -0.96
N ASN A 174 3.75 12.64 -1.62
CA ASN A 174 4.37 12.75 -2.94
C ASN A 174 3.41 12.44 -4.12
N ASP A 175 2.10 12.40 -3.86
CA ASP A 175 1.08 12.11 -4.86
C ASP A 175 1.30 10.79 -5.63
N PRO A 176 1.54 9.68 -4.92
CA PRO A 176 1.85 8.41 -5.57
C PRO A 176 0.64 7.86 -6.35
N PRO A 177 0.86 7.16 -7.48
CA PRO A 177 -0.21 6.49 -8.21
C PRO A 177 -0.68 5.19 -7.54
N LEU A 178 0.15 4.60 -6.66
CA LEU A 178 -0.12 3.34 -5.97
C LEU A 178 -0.06 3.53 -4.44
N ILE A 179 -1.11 3.11 -3.76
CA ILE A 179 -1.21 3.08 -2.31
C ILE A 179 -1.33 1.63 -1.86
N ILE A 180 -0.51 1.24 -0.90
CA ILE A 180 -0.55 -0.09 -0.29
C ILE A 180 -0.81 0.08 1.20
N ALA A 181 -1.86 -0.56 1.70
CA ALA A 181 -2.27 -0.49 3.09
C ALA A 181 -2.22 -1.90 3.71
N ASP A 182 -1.37 -2.07 4.72
CA ASP A 182 -1.22 -3.33 5.45
C ASP A 182 -2.04 -3.26 6.73
N GLU A 183 -3.18 -3.97 6.76
CA GLU A 183 -4.13 -4.02 7.86
C GLU A 183 -4.50 -2.62 8.43
N PRO A 184 -4.90 -1.66 7.58
CA PRO A 184 -4.99 -0.26 7.97
C PRO A 184 -6.10 0.04 9.00
N THR A 185 -6.96 -0.94 9.29
CA THR A 185 -8.10 -0.82 10.20
C THR A 185 -8.01 -1.73 11.40
N GLY A 186 -7.00 -2.62 11.48
CA GLY A 186 -6.92 -3.69 12.48
C GLY A 186 -6.84 -3.22 13.94
N ASN A 187 -6.49 -1.96 14.20
CA ASN A 187 -6.38 -1.38 15.53
C ASN A 187 -7.40 -0.25 15.77
N LEU A 188 -8.47 -0.18 14.97
CA LEU A 188 -9.45 0.90 15.00
C LEU A 188 -10.82 0.39 15.46
N ASP A 189 -11.60 1.28 16.09
CA ASP A 189 -13.02 1.04 16.29
C ASP A 189 -13.76 1.04 14.95
N SER A 190 -14.93 0.41 14.89
CA SER A 190 -15.70 0.20 13.66
C SER A 190 -16.01 1.49 12.93
N LYS A 191 -16.37 2.56 13.65
CA LYS A 191 -16.69 3.87 13.03
C LYS A 191 -15.46 4.49 12.36
N THR A 192 -14.30 4.42 13.02
CA THR A 192 -13.04 4.92 12.47
C THR A 192 -12.58 4.05 11.31
N ALA A 193 -12.74 2.72 11.40
CA ALA A 193 -12.44 1.79 10.32
C ALA A 193 -13.27 2.10 9.05
N ASP A 194 -14.57 2.35 9.20
CA ASP A 194 -15.45 2.73 8.09
C ASP A 194 -15.01 4.04 7.43
N ALA A 195 -14.64 5.05 8.22
CA ALA A 195 -14.15 6.32 7.69
C ALA A 195 -12.83 6.16 6.92
N VAL A 196 -11.91 5.34 7.42
CA VAL A 196 -10.65 5.01 6.73
C VAL A 196 -10.92 4.24 5.44
N PHE A 197 -11.85 3.31 5.45
CA PHE A 197 -12.21 2.55 4.26
C PHE A 197 -12.83 3.47 3.18
N ALA A 198 -13.79 4.32 3.54
CA ALA A 198 -14.39 5.29 2.63
C ALA A 198 -13.34 6.25 2.01
N LEU A 199 -12.29 6.60 2.76
CA LEU A 199 -11.18 7.39 2.23
C LEU A 199 -10.43 6.63 1.12
N PHE A 200 -10.16 5.33 1.28
CA PHE A 200 -9.53 4.53 0.22
C PHE A 200 -10.43 4.38 -1.01
N GLU A 201 -11.75 4.26 -0.81
CA GLU A 201 -12.72 4.28 -1.93
C GLU A 201 -12.66 5.60 -2.70
N SER A 202 -12.63 6.76 -2.00
CA SER A 202 -12.53 8.07 -2.65
C SER A 202 -11.21 8.24 -3.41
N LEU A 203 -10.09 7.80 -2.84
CA LEU A 203 -8.79 7.84 -3.50
C LEU A 203 -8.77 6.99 -4.79
N THR A 204 -9.48 5.86 -4.78
CA THR A 204 -9.62 5.02 -5.98
C THR A 204 -10.48 5.72 -7.03
N ALA A 205 -11.59 6.36 -6.63
CA ALA A 205 -12.44 7.14 -7.51
C ALA A 205 -11.69 8.34 -8.14
N GLU A 206 -10.69 8.90 -7.44
CA GLU A 206 -9.78 9.95 -7.93
C GLU A 206 -8.66 9.41 -8.84
N GLY A 207 -8.65 8.10 -9.13
CA GLY A 207 -7.71 7.49 -10.06
C GLY A 207 -6.46 6.88 -9.42
N LYS A 208 -6.37 6.78 -8.09
CA LYS A 208 -5.32 6.04 -7.41
C LYS A 208 -5.60 4.53 -7.50
N THR A 209 -4.55 3.73 -7.57
CA THR A 209 -4.67 2.28 -7.36
C THR A 209 -4.42 1.99 -5.89
N VAL A 210 -5.31 1.21 -5.27
CA VAL A 210 -5.23 0.87 -3.85
C VAL A 210 -5.12 -0.65 -3.70
N ILE A 211 -4.14 -1.09 -2.92
CA ILE A 211 -4.04 -2.48 -2.46
C ILE A 211 -4.21 -2.47 -0.95
N MET A 212 -5.18 -3.21 -0.45
CA MET A 212 -5.40 -3.40 0.98
C MET A 212 -5.14 -4.85 1.36
N VAL A 213 -4.17 -5.06 2.23
CA VAL A 213 -3.95 -6.36 2.86
C VAL A 213 -4.83 -6.42 4.11
N THR A 214 -5.67 -7.44 4.21
CA THR A 214 -6.54 -7.63 5.38
C THR A 214 -6.84 -9.10 5.63
N HIS A 215 -7.07 -9.44 6.88
CA HIS A 215 -7.66 -10.71 7.30
C HIS A 215 -9.13 -10.57 7.72
N ASP A 216 -9.64 -9.34 7.73
CA ASP A 216 -11.04 -9.06 8.04
C ASP A 216 -11.94 -9.38 6.84
N THR A 217 -12.74 -10.42 6.99
CA THR A 217 -13.65 -10.92 5.95
C THR A 217 -14.78 -9.94 5.64
N ALA A 218 -15.25 -9.16 6.62
CA ALA A 218 -16.30 -8.18 6.42
C ALA A 218 -15.80 -7.00 5.56
N LEU A 219 -14.58 -6.52 5.82
CA LEU A 219 -13.95 -5.52 4.98
C LEU A 219 -13.63 -6.05 3.58
N ALA A 220 -13.16 -7.30 3.49
CA ALA A 220 -12.86 -7.93 2.21
C ALA A 220 -14.08 -8.01 1.28
N GLN A 221 -15.28 -8.23 1.82
CA GLN A 221 -16.53 -8.27 1.05
C GLN A 221 -16.92 -6.90 0.45
N ARG A 222 -16.40 -5.81 0.99
CA ARG A 222 -16.64 -4.45 0.48
C ARG A 222 -15.69 -4.07 -0.65
N ILE A 223 -14.56 -4.77 -0.77
CA ILE A 223 -13.55 -4.47 -1.80
C ILE A 223 -14.02 -5.07 -3.13
N PRO A 224 -14.04 -4.29 -4.23
CA PRO A 224 -14.56 -4.73 -5.52
C PRO A 224 -13.91 -5.98 -6.09
N ARG A 225 -12.61 -6.16 -5.82
CA ARG A 225 -11.84 -7.34 -6.23
C ARG A 225 -10.95 -7.82 -5.09
N THR A 226 -11.02 -9.10 -4.79
CA THR A 226 -10.15 -9.73 -3.80
C THR A 226 -9.31 -10.83 -4.44
N VAL A 227 -8.10 -10.97 -3.92
CA VAL A 227 -7.12 -11.98 -4.30
C VAL A 227 -6.77 -12.75 -3.05
N MET A 228 -6.96 -14.06 -3.07
CA MET A 228 -6.69 -14.92 -1.92
C MET A 228 -5.31 -15.58 -2.05
N ILE A 229 -4.53 -15.55 -0.95
CA ILE A 229 -3.24 -16.24 -0.85
C ILE A 229 -3.33 -17.28 0.26
N ALA A 230 -2.97 -18.51 -0.06
CA ALA A 230 -2.82 -19.60 0.88
C ALA A 230 -1.49 -20.32 0.60
N ASP A 231 -0.71 -20.56 1.65
CA ASP A 231 0.58 -21.28 1.61
C ASP A 231 1.54 -20.80 0.50
N GLY A 232 1.55 -19.47 0.28
CA GLY A 232 2.41 -18.83 -0.71
C GLY A 232 1.92 -18.95 -2.16
N GLU A 233 0.71 -19.44 -2.40
CA GLU A 233 0.10 -19.57 -3.73
C GLU A 233 -1.17 -18.72 -3.87
N MET A 234 -1.48 -18.32 -5.10
CA MET A 234 -2.76 -17.71 -5.42
C MET A 234 -3.83 -18.79 -5.49
N VAL A 235 -4.91 -18.62 -4.73
CA VAL A 235 -6.05 -19.54 -4.80
C VAL A 235 -7.28 -18.83 -5.35
N PRO A 236 -8.13 -19.52 -6.12
CA PRO A 236 -9.41 -18.97 -6.52
C PRO A 236 -10.18 -18.53 -5.26
N PRO A 237 -10.93 -17.42 -5.29
CA PRO A 237 -11.80 -17.05 -4.18
C PRO A 237 -12.79 -18.18 -3.94
N THR A 238 -12.77 -18.76 -2.75
CA THR A 238 -13.76 -19.77 -2.35
C THR A 238 -15.12 -19.09 -2.30
N PRO A 239 -16.16 -19.60 -2.99
CA PRO A 239 -17.48 -19.00 -2.90
C PRO A 239 -17.93 -19.00 -1.43
N ALA A 240 -18.42 -17.85 -0.97
CA ALA A 240 -18.93 -17.67 0.38
C ALA A 240 -20.03 -18.72 0.65
N GLY A 241 -19.72 -19.73 1.47
CA GLY A 241 -20.66 -20.81 1.80
C GLY A 241 -20.07 -22.21 2.01
N ALA A 242 -18.77 -22.43 1.76
CA ALA A 242 -18.18 -23.77 1.80
C ALA A 242 -17.50 -24.17 3.15
N GLU A 243 -17.54 -23.33 4.18
CA GLU A 243 -16.86 -23.65 5.48
C GLU A 243 -17.77 -24.25 6.56
N ALA A 244 -18.94 -24.82 6.21
CA ALA A 244 -19.87 -25.37 7.22
C ALA A 244 -19.92 -26.91 7.30
N GLU A 245 -19.15 -27.65 6.51
CA GLU A 245 -19.19 -29.11 6.55
C GLU A 245 -17.80 -29.75 6.69
N GLY A 246 -17.24 -29.74 7.91
CA GLY A 246 -15.96 -30.42 8.13
C GLY A 246 -15.43 -30.42 9.56
N GLN A 247 -16.31 -30.56 10.55
CA GLN A 247 -15.94 -31.05 11.89
C GLN A 247 -17.13 -31.83 12.46
N GLY A 248 -17.20 -33.07 12.16
CA GLY A 248 -17.97 -34.09 12.81
C GLY A 248 -17.02 -35.11 13.47
#